data_05f583a39d3ac4900e7cd83f1664cad9
#
_entry.id   05f583a39d3ac4900e7cd83f1664cad9
#
_cell.length_a   1.000
_cell.length_b   1.000
_cell.length_c   1.000
_cell.angle_alpha   90.00
_cell.angle_beta   90.00
_cell.angle_gamma   90.00
#
_symmetry.space_group_name_H-M   'P 1'
#
loop_
_entity.id
_entity.type
_entity.pdbx_description
1 polymer ?
#
loop_
_entity_poly.entity_id
_entity_poly.type
_entity_poly.pdbx_seq_one_letter_code
_entity_poly.pdbx_strand_id
1 'polypeptide(L)'
;MPDIQEINVVDQPTTTSALPAKGYAAMAVAENLQPFNFSRRAPRPHDVLVDILYCGVCHSDLHFVRNDWGMSIYPLVPGHEIVGRVSAIGDHVKKFKTGDLVGIGCMVDSCRECDNCKEGIEQYCQNMPTFTYSMPERHGDGITYGGYSNKITCDENYVLKVSDKLPLEKVAPLLCAGITTYSPLRHWKVEAGHKVGVIGLGGLGHMAIKFAAAFGAEVTVFSTHASKEADARKLGAHKFVLSTDPEQVKIANYFDFILDTVSAPHDYSLYLGMLKTDKAMACVGLPPAPAQIPIFSLAFQRRSLAASAIGGIAETQEMLDYCAAHNITSDVEVINIKDINKAFERMEKSDVKYRFVIDMATI
;
A
#
# COMPACT_ATOMS: atom_id res chain seq x y z
N MET A 1 -4.09 -6.44 28.05
CA MET A 1 -4.19 -7.52 27.06
C MET A 1 -5.24 -8.49 27.60
N PRO A 2 -6.35 -8.74 26.91
CA PRO A 2 -7.29 -9.76 27.33
C PRO A 2 -6.76 -11.15 26.91
N ASP A 3 -6.95 -12.12 27.77
CA ASP A 3 -6.55 -13.51 27.63
C ASP A 3 -7.18 -14.17 26.40
N ILE A 4 -6.34 -14.88 25.65
CA ILE A 4 -6.80 -15.72 24.53
C ILE A 4 -7.38 -17.00 25.15
N GLN A 5 -8.70 -17.10 25.17
CA GLN A 5 -9.39 -18.35 25.50
C GLN A 5 -9.31 -19.32 24.34
N GLU A 6 -8.98 -20.57 24.65
CA GLU A 6 -8.98 -21.72 23.73
C GLU A 6 -10.32 -21.84 23.01
N ILE A 7 -10.29 -21.77 21.68
CA ILE A 7 -11.49 -21.96 20.84
C ILE A 7 -11.74 -23.45 20.65
N ASN A 8 -12.79 -23.97 21.25
CA ASN A 8 -13.31 -25.30 20.99
C ASN A 8 -13.85 -25.39 19.56
N VAL A 9 -13.38 -26.37 18.82
CA VAL A 9 -13.88 -26.75 17.49
C VAL A 9 -15.31 -27.25 17.63
N VAL A 10 -16.27 -26.49 17.13
CA VAL A 10 -17.68 -26.89 17.02
C VAL A 10 -17.99 -27.21 15.55
N ASP A 11 -18.73 -28.29 15.37
CA ASP A 11 -19.13 -28.93 14.11
C ASP A 11 -19.54 -27.94 12.99
N GLN A 12 -19.05 -28.21 11.77
CA GLN A 12 -19.31 -27.41 10.57
C GLN A 12 -20.74 -27.60 10.05
N PRO A 13 -21.41 -26.50 9.66
CA PRO A 13 -22.58 -26.59 8.80
C PRO A 13 -22.15 -26.49 7.31
N THR A 14 -22.57 -27.50 6.55
CA THR A 14 -22.82 -27.56 5.09
C THR A 14 -21.87 -26.81 4.15
N THR A 15 -20.98 -27.55 3.60
CA THR A 15 -20.25 -27.56 2.33
C THR A 15 -20.66 -26.57 1.23
N THR A 16 -20.16 -25.35 1.28
CA THR A 16 -19.77 -24.63 0.06
C THR A 16 -18.41 -25.21 -0.35
N SER A 17 -18.32 -25.79 -1.55
CA SER A 17 -17.12 -26.48 -2.02
C SER A 17 -15.91 -25.54 -1.98
N ALA A 18 -14.92 -25.89 -1.16
CA ALA A 18 -13.65 -25.16 -1.07
C ALA A 18 -12.94 -25.17 -2.44
N LEU A 19 -12.43 -24.03 -2.87
CA LEU A 19 -11.75 -23.88 -4.16
C LEU A 19 -10.25 -24.10 -3.97
N PRO A 20 -9.63 -25.08 -4.64
CA PRO A 20 -8.19 -25.26 -4.55
C PRO A 20 -7.44 -24.03 -5.04
N ALA A 21 -6.42 -23.64 -4.30
CA ALA A 21 -5.55 -22.53 -4.62
C ALA A 21 -4.09 -22.92 -4.43
N LYS A 22 -3.21 -22.29 -5.20
CA LYS A 22 -1.76 -22.40 -5.10
C LYS A 22 -1.20 -21.03 -4.73
N GLY A 23 -0.14 -21.02 -3.95
CA GLY A 23 0.53 -19.79 -3.53
C GLY A 23 1.95 -20.04 -3.05
N TYR A 24 2.52 -18.99 -2.49
CA TYR A 24 3.77 -19.01 -1.75
C TYR A 24 3.51 -18.52 -0.34
N ALA A 25 3.97 -19.25 0.66
CA ALA A 25 3.76 -18.91 2.07
C ALA A 25 5.05 -18.99 2.89
N ALA A 26 5.14 -18.15 3.91
CA ALA A 26 6.02 -18.37 5.05
C ALA A 26 5.30 -19.31 6.03
N MET A 27 5.95 -20.38 6.44
CA MET A 27 5.34 -21.36 7.36
C MET A 27 5.54 -20.96 8.83
N ALA A 28 6.58 -20.19 9.11
CA ALA A 28 6.88 -19.63 10.42
C ALA A 28 7.60 -18.28 10.29
N VAL A 29 7.86 -17.64 11.43
CA VAL A 29 8.53 -16.33 11.52
C VAL A 29 9.86 -16.33 10.78
N ALA A 30 10.03 -15.36 9.88
CA ALA A 30 11.25 -15.12 9.11
C ALA A 30 11.72 -16.30 8.22
N GLU A 31 10.85 -17.26 7.97
CA GLU A 31 11.14 -18.30 6.97
C GLU A 31 10.97 -17.77 5.54
N ASN A 32 11.74 -18.34 4.62
CA ASN A 32 11.59 -18.08 3.20
C ASN A 32 10.21 -18.51 2.71
N LEU A 33 9.64 -17.72 1.81
CA LEU A 33 8.43 -18.10 1.11
C LEU A 33 8.67 -19.35 0.25
N GLN A 34 7.77 -20.32 0.36
CA GLN A 34 7.83 -21.58 -0.37
C GLN A 34 6.48 -21.93 -0.98
N PRO A 35 6.43 -22.82 -2.00
CA PRO A 35 5.17 -23.26 -2.58
C PRO A 35 4.22 -23.81 -1.53
N PHE A 36 2.97 -23.38 -1.58
CA PHE A 36 1.94 -23.71 -0.62
C PHE A 36 0.59 -23.94 -1.32
N ASN A 37 -0.01 -25.09 -1.07
CA ASN A 37 -1.36 -25.41 -1.55
C ASN A 37 -2.36 -25.22 -0.41
N PHE A 38 -3.46 -24.54 -0.71
CA PHE A 38 -4.51 -24.26 0.25
C PHE A 38 -5.87 -24.20 -0.43
N SER A 39 -6.91 -23.85 0.32
CA SER A 39 -8.24 -23.68 -0.23
C SER A 39 -8.75 -22.27 0.02
N ARG A 40 -9.40 -21.70 -0.97
CA ARG A 40 -10.23 -20.51 -0.84
C ARG A 40 -11.67 -20.91 -0.60
N ARG A 41 -12.41 -20.11 0.13
CA ARG A 41 -13.86 -20.25 0.20
C ARG A 41 -14.50 -20.00 -1.17
N ALA A 42 -15.60 -20.68 -1.45
CA ALA A 42 -16.43 -20.36 -2.60
C ALA A 42 -17.03 -18.93 -2.45
N PRO A 43 -17.34 -18.25 -3.56
CA PRO A 43 -18.01 -16.96 -3.51
C PRO A 43 -19.34 -17.03 -2.75
N ARG A 44 -19.54 -16.15 -1.78
CA ARG A 44 -20.82 -15.84 -1.14
C ARG A 44 -21.66 -14.97 -2.10
N PRO A 45 -22.93 -14.69 -1.78
CA PRO A 45 -23.80 -13.92 -2.70
C PRO A 45 -23.24 -12.59 -3.19
N HIS A 46 -22.45 -11.88 -2.38
CA HIS A 46 -21.84 -10.60 -2.73
C HIS A 46 -20.33 -10.69 -3.07
N ASP A 47 -19.79 -11.89 -3.20
CA ASP A 47 -18.37 -12.07 -3.48
C ASP A 47 -18.05 -12.16 -4.96
N VAL A 48 -16.85 -11.72 -5.27
CA VAL A 48 -16.20 -11.84 -6.57
C VAL A 48 -15.01 -12.78 -6.42
N LEU A 49 -14.92 -13.80 -7.26
CA LEU A 49 -13.74 -14.63 -7.42
C LEU A 49 -12.85 -14.04 -8.51
N VAL A 50 -11.60 -13.80 -8.19
CA VAL A 50 -10.63 -13.19 -9.09
C VAL A 50 -9.48 -14.15 -9.33
N ASP A 51 -9.18 -14.44 -10.60
CA ASP A 51 -7.93 -15.05 -11.03
C ASP A 51 -6.86 -13.96 -11.08
N ILE A 52 -5.79 -14.13 -10.31
CA ILE A 52 -4.76 -13.11 -10.13
C ILE A 52 -3.79 -13.18 -11.31
N LEU A 53 -3.57 -12.03 -11.95
CA LEU A 53 -2.63 -11.87 -13.06
C LEU A 53 -1.29 -11.33 -12.58
N TYR A 54 -1.33 -10.31 -11.73
CA TYR A 54 -0.15 -9.66 -11.16
C TYR A 54 -0.34 -9.37 -9.69
N CYS A 55 0.73 -9.46 -8.91
CA CYS A 55 0.75 -9.00 -7.53
C CYS A 55 2.02 -8.19 -7.27
N GLY A 56 1.87 -6.96 -6.79
CA GLY A 56 3.00 -6.13 -6.38
C GLY A 56 3.66 -6.65 -5.10
N VAL A 57 4.93 -6.28 -4.92
CA VAL A 57 5.74 -6.63 -3.74
C VAL A 57 5.99 -5.36 -2.91
N CYS A 58 5.63 -5.41 -1.65
CA CYS A 58 5.75 -4.31 -0.70
C CYS A 58 6.68 -4.66 0.48
N HIS A 59 7.30 -3.64 1.09
CA HIS A 59 8.02 -3.82 2.35
C HIS A 59 7.12 -4.35 3.46
N SER A 60 5.83 -4.03 3.44
CA SER A 60 4.86 -4.58 4.39
C SER A 60 4.77 -6.10 4.32
N ASP A 61 4.90 -6.70 3.12
CA ASP A 61 4.92 -8.16 2.97
C ASP A 61 6.11 -8.78 3.71
N LEU A 62 7.29 -8.15 3.60
CA LEU A 62 8.50 -8.58 4.30
C LEU A 62 8.36 -8.40 5.82
N HIS A 63 7.83 -7.26 6.28
CA HIS A 63 7.57 -7.01 7.70
C HIS A 63 6.61 -8.04 8.30
N PHE A 64 5.56 -8.42 7.57
CA PHE A 64 4.66 -9.49 8.00
C PHE A 64 5.33 -10.86 8.00
N VAL A 65 6.13 -11.22 6.98
CA VAL A 65 6.89 -12.48 6.96
C VAL A 65 7.84 -12.59 8.17
N ARG A 66 8.41 -11.47 8.61
CA ARG A 66 9.31 -11.39 9.78
C ARG A 66 8.60 -11.19 11.10
N ASN A 67 7.30 -10.94 11.07
CA ASN A 67 6.52 -10.56 12.26
C ASN A 67 7.05 -9.31 13.00
N ASP A 68 7.60 -8.35 12.27
CA ASP A 68 8.17 -7.13 12.86
C ASP A 68 7.14 -6.31 13.65
N TRP A 69 5.87 -6.45 13.33
CA TRP A 69 4.75 -5.76 14.00
C TRP A 69 4.03 -6.63 15.04
N GLY A 70 4.42 -7.89 15.23
CA GLY A 70 3.86 -8.79 16.25
C GLY A 70 2.43 -9.24 15.99
N MET A 71 1.95 -9.19 14.72
CA MET A 71 0.56 -9.48 14.36
C MET A 71 0.42 -10.51 13.23
N SER A 72 1.50 -11.20 12.88
CA SER A 72 1.49 -12.18 11.79
C SER A 72 0.90 -13.52 12.22
N ILE A 73 0.06 -14.11 11.36
CA ILE A 73 -0.54 -15.43 11.52
C ILE A 73 0.03 -16.34 10.44
N TYR A 74 0.57 -17.51 10.85
CA TYR A 74 1.19 -18.47 9.95
C TYR A 74 0.33 -19.74 9.82
N PRO A 75 0.37 -20.46 8.65
CA PRO A 75 1.09 -20.09 7.42
C PRO A 75 0.59 -18.78 6.85
N LEU A 76 1.52 -17.94 6.34
CA LEU A 76 1.22 -16.60 5.84
C LEU A 76 1.46 -16.55 4.33
N VAL A 77 0.41 -16.27 3.55
CA VAL A 77 0.50 -15.94 2.13
C VAL A 77 0.40 -14.42 1.99
N PRO A 78 1.49 -13.69 1.68
CA PRO A 78 1.46 -12.24 1.55
C PRO A 78 0.81 -11.75 0.25
N GLY A 79 0.89 -10.43 0.01
CA GLY A 79 0.46 -9.76 -1.21
C GLY A 79 -0.88 -9.04 -1.08
N HIS A 80 -0.83 -7.71 -1.21
CA HIS A 80 -1.97 -6.81 -1.09
C HIS A 80 -2.04 -5.77 -2.21
N GLU A 81 -1.38 -6.05 -3.32
CA GLU A 81 -1.34 -5.22 -4.53
C GLU A 81 -1.78 -6.08 -5.72
N ILE A 82 -3.04 -6.50 -5.74
CA ILE A 82 -3.55 -7.54 -6.61
C ILE A 82 -4.24 -6.94 -7.83
N VAL A 83 -3.83 -7.34 -9.02
CA VAL A 83 -4.55 -7.09 -10.27
C VAL A 83 -4.92 -8.43 -10.90
N GLY A 84 -6.18 -8.57 -11.29
CA GLY A 84 -6.67 -9.83 -11.82
C GLY A 84 -7.90 -9.67 -12.70
N ARG A 85 -8.49 -10.80 -13.01
CA ARG A 85 -9.70 -10.91 -13.82
C ARG A 85 -10.77 -11.67 -13.06
N VAL A 86 -11.99 -11.15 -13.08
CA VAL A 86 -13.13 -11.82 -12.47
C VAL A 86 -13.40 -13.14 -13.21
N SER A 87 -13.36 -14.26 -12.47
CA SER A 87 -13.64 -15.60 -13.00
C SER A 87 -15.00 -16.14 -12.57
N ALA A 88 -15.55 -15.70 -11.44
CA ALA A 88 -16.91 -15.99 -11.01
C ALA A 88 -17.45 -14.88 -10.07
N ILE A 89 -18.77 -14.81 -9.96
CA ILE A 89 -19.45 -13.87 -9.08
C ILE A 89 -20.57 -14.59 -8.31
N GLY A 90 -20.88 -14.08 -7.11
CA GLY A 90 -22.06 -14.48 -6.36
C GLY A 90 -23.35 -13.87 -6.96
N ASP A 91 -24.50 -14.46 -6.61
CA ASP A 91 -25.81 -14.15 -7.21
C ASP A 91 -26.30 -12.71 -6.94
N HIS A 92 -25.77 -12.04 -5.93
CA HIS A 92 -26.15 -10.68 -5.54
C HIS A 92 -25.11 -9.62 -5.99
N VAL A 93 -24.03 -10.00 -6.65
CA VAL A 93 -23.02 -9.07 -7.19
C VAL A 93 -23.65 -8.21 -8.29
N LYS A 94 -23.46 -6.89 -8.20
CA LYS A 94 -24.02 -5.90 -9.14
C LYS A 94 -22.96 -5.05 -9.82
N LYS A 95 -21.78 -4.91 -9.21
CA LYS A 95 -20.73 -3.99 -9.67
C LYS A 95 -19.84 -4.58 -10.74
N PHE A 96 -19.77 -5.92 -10.81
CA PHE A 96 -18.83 -6.66 -11.66
C PHE A 96 -19.50 -7.82 -12.39
N LYS A 97 -18.87 -8.24 -13.47
CA LYS A 97 -19.21 -9.45 -14.23
C LYS A 97 -17.94 -10.24 -14.55
N THR A 98 -18.11 -11.52 -14.86
CA THR A 98 -17.01 -12.38 -15.34
C THR A 98 -16.30 -11.75 -16.54
N GLY A 99 -14.96 -11.73 -16.47
CA GLY A 99 -14.10 -11.13 -17.48
C GLY A 99 -13.63 -9.70 -17.17
N ASP A 100 -14.24 -8.99 -16.21
CA ASP A 100 -13.82 -7.65 -15.82
C ASP A 100 -12.40 -7.65 -15.24
N LEU A 101 -11.63 -6.60 -15.56
CA LEU A 101 -10.33 -6.32 -14.95
C LEU A 101 -10.54 -5.60 -13.61
N VAL A 102 -9.91 -6.13 -12.56
CA VAL A 102 -10.14 -5.66 -11.20
C VAL A 102 -8.85 -5.59 -10.40
N GLY A 103 -8.88 -4.76 -9.36
CA GLY A 103 -7.84 -4.66 -8.34
C GLY A 103 -8.37 -4.95 -6.94
N ILE A 104 -7.53 -5.49 -6.09
CA ILE A 104 -7.77 -5.64 -4.65
C ILE A 104 -6.53 -5.12 -3.93
N GLY A 105 -6.74 -4.11 -3.08
CA GLY A 105 -5.68 -3.45 -2.33
C GLY A 105 -5.43 -4.06 -0.96
N CYS A 106 -5.11 -3.20 0.01
CA CYS A 106 -4.69 -3.62 1.34
C CYS A 106 -5.81 -4.17 2.22
N MET A 107 -7.09 -3.95 1.86
CA MET A 107 -8.25 -4.34 2.64
C MET A 107 -9.22 -5.19 1.82
N VAL A 108 -9.85 -6.16 2.46
CA VAL A 108 -10.88 -7.04 1.87
C VAL A 108 -12.21 -6.95 2.59
N ASP A 109 -12.27 -6.28 3.75
CA ASP A 109 -13.50 -6.02 4.49
C ASP A 109 -13.33 -4.93 5.58
N SER A 110 -14.44 -4.41 6.12
CA SER A 110 -14.53 -3.59 7.33
C SER A 110 -15.88 -3.79 8.01
N CYS A 111 -16.15 -3.11 9.13
CA CYS A 111 -17.45 -3.26 9.78
C CYS A 111 -18.61 -2.61 9.01
N ARG A 112 -18.34 -1.66 8.10
CA ARG A 112 -19.32 -0.96 7.23
C ARG A 112 -20.37 -0.11 7.96
N GLU A 113 -20.36 -0.05 9.28
CA GLU A 113 -21.39 0.60 10.10
C GLU A 113 -20.88 1.72 11.01
N CYS A 114 -19.58 1.74 11.35
CA CYS A 114 -18.99 2.84 12.12
C CYS A 114 -18.87 4.12 11.27
N ASP A 115 -18.70 5.25 11.93
CA ASP A 115 -18.66 6.55 11.27
C ASP A 115 -17.56 6.61 10.20
N ASN A 116 -16.36 6.12 10.50
CA ASN A 116 -15.26 6.09 9.54
C ASN A 116 -15.61 5.28 8.27
N CYS A 117 -16.29 4.14 8.41
CA CYS A 117 -16.74 3.37 7.26
C CYS A 117 -17.81 4.10 6.45
N LYS A 118 -18.74 4.78 7.11
CA LYS A 118 -19.79 5.59 6.44
C LYS A 118 -19.22 6.81 5.73
N GLU A 119 -18.11 7.35 6.22
CA GLU A 119 -17.39 8.47 5.60
C GLU A 119 -16.46 8.03 4.46
N GLY A 120 -16.34 6.71 4.19
CA GLY A 120 -15.49 6.19 3.12
C GLY A 120 -14.01 6.18 3.46
N ILE A 121 -13.67 6.17 4.73
CA ILE A 121 -12.31 6.03 5.26
C ILE A 121 -12.17 4.70 6.02
N GLU A 122 -12.50 3.62 5.33
CA GLU A 122 -12.57 2.26 5.87
C GLU A 122 -11.24 1.77 6.44
N GLN A 123 -10.11 2.30 5.98
CA GLN A 123 -8.78 2.02 6.52
C GLN A 123 -8.65 2.40 8.00
N TYR A 124 -9.51 3.30 8.48
CA TYR A 124 -9.60 3.72 9.87
C TYR A 124 -10.83 3.14 10.58
N CYS A 125 -11.35 2.00 10.11
CA CYS A 125 -12.50 1.33 10.72
C CYS A 125 -12.30 1.18 12.24
N GLN A 126 -13.26 1.65 13.04
CA GLN A 126 -13.19 1.61 14.51
C GLN A 126 -13.16 0.17 15.06
N ASN A 127 -13.67 -0.80 14.28
CA ASN A 127 -13.64 -2.22 14.59
C ASN A 127 -12.54 -2.98 13.81
N MET A 128 -11.43 -2.33 13.50
CA MET A 128 -10.34 -2.77 12.62
C MET A 128 -10.82 -3.12 11.20
N PRO A 129 -10.13 -2.69 10.15
CA PRO A 129 -10.35 -3.22 8.81
C PRO A 129 -9.84 -4.66 8.75
N THR A 130 -10.37 -5.48 7.85
CA THR A 130 -9.82 -6.78 7.54
C THR A 130 -8.80 -6.63 6.42
N PHE A 131 -7.53 -6.81 6.71
CA PHE A 131 -6.46 -6.75 5.71
C PHE A 131 -6.49 -7.96 4.78
N THR A 132 -5.89 -7.81 3.62
CA THR A 132 -5.89 -8.79 2.52
C THR A 132 -5.20 -10.10 2.90
N TYR A 133 -4.35 -10.10 3.91
CA TYR A 133 -3.73 -11.30 4.48
C TYR A 133 -3.48 -11.16 5.99
N SER A 134 -3.23 -12.29 6.64
CA SER A 134 -2.83 -12.40 8.06
C SER A 134 -3.84 -11.82 9.05
N MET A 135 -5.12 -11.90 8.73
CA MET A 135 -6.21 -11.49 9.60
C MET A 135 -7.32 -12.55 9.63
N PRO A 136 -8.05 -12.70 10.74
CA PRO A 136 -9.29 -13.46 10.72
C PRO A 136 -10.27 -12.88 9.70
N GLU A 137 -10.95 -13.73 8.93
CA GLU A 137 -12.05 -13.31 8.07
C GLU A 137 -13.20 -12.77 8.95
N ARG A 138 -13.75 -11.61 8.59
CA ARG A 138 -14.85 -10.98 9.38
C ARG A 138 -16.13 -11.81 9.41
N HIS A 139 -16.40 -12.55 8.35
CA HIS A 139 -17.63 -13.33 8.16
C HIS A 139 -17.29 -14.80 7.87
N GLY A 140 -16.47 -15.44 8.69
CA GLY A 140 -16.07 -16.85 8.55
C GLY A 140 -15.05 -17.24 9.58
N ASP A 141 -14.68 -18.51 9.55
CA ASP A 141 -13.72 -19.10 10.51
C ASP A 141 -12.29 -19.17 9.93
N GLY A 142 -12.06 -18.52 8.79
CA GLY A 142 -10.80 -18.56 8.07
C GLY A 142 -9.87 -17.40 8.41
N ILE A 143 -8.66 -17.50 7.83
CA ILE A 143 -7.67 -16.44 7.83
C ILE A 143 -7.52 -15.93 6.41
N THR A 144 -7.36 -14.61 6.25
CA THR A 144 -7.12 -14.01 4.94
C THR A 144 -5.74 -14.38 4.43
N TYR A 145 -5.68 -14.80 3.17
CA TYR A 145 -4.46 -15.08 2.42
C TYR A 145 -4.35 -14.12 1.23
N GLY A 146 -3.16 -13.58 1.00
CA GLY A 146 -2.90 -12.54 0.02
C GLY A 146 -2.75 -13.00 -1.42
N GLY A 147 -2.23 -12.08 -2.21
CA GLY A 147 -2.12 -12.18 -3.66
C GLY A 147 -0.90 -12.95 -4.18
N TYR A 148 0.00 -13.43 -3.31
CA TYR A 148 1.02 -14.38 -3.76
C TYR A 148 0.41 -15.75 -3.98
N SER A 149 -0.71 -15.76 -4.66
CA SER A 149 -1.54 -16.93 -4.97
C SER A 149 -2.26 -16.74 -6.30
N ASN A 150 -2.74 -17.83 -6.88
CA ASN A 150 -3.37 -17.82 -8.19
C ASN A 150 -4.79 -17.25 -8.21
N LYS A 151 -5.46 -17.15 -7.07
CA LYS A 151 -6.84 -16.61 -6.98
C LYS A 151 -7.17 -16.03 -5.62
N ILE A 152 -8.18 -15.16 -5.56
CA ILE A 152 -8.73 -14.61 -4.33
C ILE A 152 -10.24 -14.43 -4.43
N THR A 153 -10.95 -14.62 -3.31
CA THR A 153 -12.38 -14.32 -3.17
C THR A 153 -12.54 -13.11 -2.26
N CYS A 154 -13.28 -12.09 -2.71
CA CYS A 154 -13.45 -10.84 -2.00
C CYS A 154 -14.87 -10.31 -2.20
N ASP A 155 -15.42 -9.62 -1.19
CA ASP A 155 -16.70 -8.91 -1.32
C ASP A 155 -16.60 -7.79 -2.39
N GLU A 156 -17.62 -7.62 -3.23
CA GLU A 156 -17.65 -6.64 -4.33
C GLU A 156 -17.39 -5.19 -3.87
N ASN A 157 -17.62 -4.87 -2.58
CA ASN A 157 -17.38 -3.54 -2.05
C ASN A 157 -15.89 -3.23 -1.80
N TYR A 158 -15.03 -4.24 -1.82
CA TYR A 158 -13.57 -4.12 -1.67
C TYR A 158 -12.82 -4.47 -2.95
N VAL A 159 -13.54 -4.66 -4.05
CA VAL A 159 -13.00 -4.87 -5.39
C VAL A 159 -13.08 -3.55 -6.16
N LEU A 160 -12.02 -3.20 -6.87
CA LEU A 160 -11.84 -1.96 -7.61
C LEU A 160 -11.82 -2.24 -9.12
N LYS A 161 -12.39 -1.33 -9.91
CA LYS A 161 -12.28 -1.41 -11.37
C LYS A 161 -10.89 -0.98 -11.83
N VAL A 162 -10.29 -1.76 -12.71
CA VAL A 162 -9.01 -1.43 -13.35
C VAL A 162 -9.24 -1.12 -14.82
N SER A 163 -8.72 0.02 -15.27
CA SER A 163 -8.80 0.43 -16.67
C SER A 163 -7.87 -0.44 -17.54
N ASP A 164 -8.35 -0.85 -18.71
CA ASP A 164 -7.56 -1.53 -19.75
C ASP A 164 -6.57 -0.60 -20.48
N LYS A 165 -6.63 0.71 -20.22
CA LYS A 165 -5.71 1.70 -20.80
C LYS A 165 -4.32 1.66 -20.17
N LEU A 166 -4.18 1.06 -18.99
CA LEU A 166 -2.91 0.98 -18.27
C LEU A 166 -2.31 -0.43 -18.35
N PRO A 167 -0.98 -0.57 -18.44
CA PRO A 167 -0.30 -1.86 -18.31
C PRO A 167 -0.57 -2.45 -16.92
N LEU A 168 -1.16 -3.65 -16.86
CA LEU A 168 -1.69 -4.24 -15.64
C LEU A 168 -0.61 -4.46 -14.57
N GLU A 169 0.60 -4.88 -14.98
CA GLU A 169 1.75 -5.05 -14.10
C GLU A 169 2.14 -3.75 -13.42
N LYS A 170 1.90 -2.60 -14.07
CA LYS A 170 2.21 -1.27 -13.52
C LYS A 170 1.09 -0.69 -12.65
N VAL A 171 -0.09 -1.31 -12.69
CA VAL A 171 -1.24 -0.92 -11.85
C VAL A 171 -1.13 -1.54 -10.47
N ALA A 172 -0.60 -2.76 -10.33
CA ALA A 172 -0.56 -3.47 -9.07
C ALA A 172 -0.01 -2.62 -7.91
N PRO A 173 1.15 -1.95 -8.01
CA PRO A 173 1.66 -1.12 -6.90
C PRO A 173 0.84 0.15 -6.62
N LEU A 174 -0.05 0.58 -7.52
CA LEU A 174 -0.95 1.72 -7.26
C LEU A 174 -1.90 1.41 -6.10
N LEU A 175 -2.25 0.14 -5.90
CA LEU A 175 -3.17 -0.32 -4.86
C LEU A 175 -2.62 -0.25 -3.43
N CYS A 176 -1.33 0.06 -3.30
CA CYS A 176 -0.68 0.32 -2.01
C CYS A 176 0.15 1.62 -2.09
N ALA A 177 1.28 1.61 -2.80
CA ALA A 177 2.16 2.77 -2.90
C ALA A 177 1.46 3.98 -3.54
N GLY A 178 0.60 3.72 -4.55
CA GLY A 178 -0.19 4.77 -5.19
C GLY A 178 -1.12 5.44 -4.20
N ILE A 179 -2.07 4.70 -3.64
CA ILE A 179 -3.08 5.26 -2.73
C ILE A 179 -2.45 5.86 -1.46
N THR A 180 -1.42 5.22 -0.90
CA THR A 180 -0.72 5.72 0.30
C THR A 180 -0.11 7.11 0.09
N THR A 181 0.29 7.44 -1.13
CA THR A 181 0.87 8.76 -1.45
C THR A 181 -0.16 9.73 -2.04
N TYR A 182 -1.18 9.23 -2.71
CA TYR A 182 -2.29 10.02 -3.26
C TYR A 182 -3.16 10.61 -2.14
N SER A 183 -3.60 9.78 -1.21
CA SER A 183 -4.52 10.15 -0.12
C SER A 183 -4.03 11.37 0.70
N PRO A 184 -2.81 11.41 1.25
CA PRO A 184 -2.35 12.59 1.97
C PRO A 184 -2.21 13.84 1.08
N LEU A 185 -1.80 13.71 -0.18
CA LEU A 185 -1.75 14.86 -1.08
C LEU A 185 -3.14 15.46 -1.31
N ARG A 186 -4.19 14.62 -1.41
CA ARG A 186 -5.59 15.06 -1.52
C ARG A 186 -6.11 15.63 -0.21
N HIS A 187 -5.86 14.95 0.92
CA HIS A 187 -6.33 15.37 2.24
C HIS A 187 -5.81 16.76 2.62
N TRP A 188 -4.50 17.02 2.42
CA TRP A 188 -3.89 18.33 2.68
C TRP A 188 -4.01 19.30 1.48
N LYS A 189 -4.86 18.97 0.51
CA LYS A 189 -5.25 19.83 -0.61
C LYS A 189 -4.05 20.38 -1.39
N VAL A 190 -3.11 19.47 -1.71
CA VAL A 190 -2.00 19.84 -2.60
C VAL A 190 -2.56 20.20 -3.98
N GLU A 191 -2.15 21.38 -4.49
CA GLU A 191 -2.65 21.93 -5.73
C GLU A 191 -1.56 22.68 -6.51
N ALA A 192 -1.91 23.19 -7.68
CA ALA A 192 -0.98 23.92 -8.54
C ALA A 192 -0.36 25.13 -7.84
N GLY A 193 0.97 25.24 -7.97
CA GLY A 193 1.76 26.31 -7.36
C GLY A 193 2.18 26.04 -5.91
N HIS A 194 1.67 25.00 -5.24
CA HIS A 194 2.19 24.61 -3.93
C HIS A 194 3.63 24.09 -4.04
N LYS A 195 4.45 24.39 -3.04
CA LYS A 195 5.81 23.85 -2.88
C LYS A 195 5.74 22.61 -2.01
N VAL A 196 6.02 21.46 -2.59
CA VAL A 196 5.89 20.16 -1.94
C VAL A 196 7.27 19.51 -1.77
N GLY A 197 7.61 19.15 -0.54
CA GLY A 197 8.77 18.33 -0.22
C GLY A 197 8.40 16.85 -0.22
N VAL A 198 9.19 16.00 -0.87
CA VAL A 198 9.09 14.54 -0.79
C VAL A 198 10.37 14.01 -0.18
N ILE A 199 10.29 13.41 1.01
CA ILE A 199 11.43 12.82 1.68
C ILE A 199 11.54 11.35 1.28
N GLY A 200 12.66 10.99 0.66
CA GLY A 200 12.93 9.65 0.15
C GLY A 200 12.51 9.45 -1.31
N LEU A 201 13.32 8.67 -2.03
CA LEU A 201 13.04 8.20 -3.39
C LEU A 201 13.18 6.68 -3.43
N GLY A 202 12.10 6.02 -3.11
CA GLY A 202 11.90 4.58 -3.13
C GLY A 202 10.52 4.22 -3.66
N GLY A 203 9.99 3.07 -3.23
CA GLY A 203 8.68 2.56 -3.70
C GLY A 203 7.50 3.49 -3.46
N LEU A 204 7.46 4.24 -2.34
CA LEU A 204 6.45 5.28 -2.09
C LEU A 204 6.85 6.60 -2.76
N GLY A 205 8.09 7.05 -2.55
CA GLY A 205 8.55 8.37 -3.01
C GLY A 205 8.40 8.60 -4.51
N HIS A 206 8.62 7.56 -5.36
CA HIS A 206 8.45 7.73 -6.80
C HIS A 206 7.00 8.02 -7.20
N MET A 207 6.00 7.42 -6.49
CA MET A 207 4.59 7.72 -6.72
C MET A 207 4.21 9.09 -6.16
N ALA A 208 4.74 9.46 -4.98
CA ALA A 208 4.55 10.78 -4.39
C ALA A 208 4.99 11.91 -5.34
N ILE A 209 6.14 11.76 -5.98
CA ILE A 209 6.66 12.73 -6.96
C ILE A 209 5.71 12.83 -8.15
N LYS A 210 5.31 11.69 -8.74
CA LYS A 210 4.41 11.65 -9.90
C LYS A 210 3.07 12.32 -9.60
N PHE A 211 2.45 12.04 -8.47
CA PHE A 211 1.17 12.65 -8.10
C PHE A 211 1.31 14.14 -7.79
N ALA A 212 2.28 14.53 -6.97
CA ALA A 212 2.48 15.95 -6.64
C ALA A 212 2.75 16.79 -7.90
N ALA A 213 3.58 16.28 -8.82
CA ALA A 213 3.83 16.93 -10.11
C ALA A 213 2.56 16.98 -10.98
N ALA A 214 1.77 15.91 -11.03
CA ALA A 214 0.50 15.86 -11.77
C ALA A 214 -0.55 16.83 -11.21
N PHE A 215 -0.52 17.13 -9.91
CA PHE A 215 -1.35 18.16 -9.28
C PHE A 215 -0.85 19.59 -9.53
N GLY A 216 0.27 19.75 -10.25
CA GLY A 216 0.85 21.05 -10.61
C GLY A 216 1.71 21.69 -9.50
N ALA A 217 2.12 20.92 -8.50
CA ALA A 217 2.98 21.41 -7.43
C ALA A 217 4.45 21.52 -7.89
N GLU A 218 5.20 22.47 -7.29
CA GLU A 218 6.66 22.51 -7.40
C GLU A 218 7.28 21.48 -6.45
N VAL A 219 7.74 20.35 -7.00
CA VAL A 219 8.23 19.22 -6.21
C VAL A 219 9.73 19.32 -5.94
N THR A 220 10.10 19.24 -4.67
CA THR A 220 11.48 19.08 -4.20
C THR A 220 11.66 17.70 -3.57
N VAL A 221 12.63 16.94 -4.03
CA VAL A 221 12.95 15.60 -3.52
C VAL A 221 14.17 15.65 -2.61
N PHE A 222 14.07 15.04 -1.44
CA PHE A 222 15.19 14.84 -0.52
C PHE A 222 15.68 13.41 -0.58
N SER A 223 16.99 13.22 -0.76
CA SER A 223 17.61 11.90 -0.78
C SER A 223 19.00 11.93 -0.18
N THR A 224 19.41 10.82 0.42
CA THR A 224 20.79 10.62 0.92
C THR A 224 21.79 10.28 -0.18
N HIS A 225 21.35 10.04 -1.42
CA HIS A 225 22.18 9.57 -2.54
C HIS A 225 22.05 10.50 -3.74
N ALA A 226 23.12 11.21 -4.09
CA ALA A 226 23.16 12.12 -5.24
C ALA A 226 22.85 11.41 -6.59
N SER A 227 23.17 10.11 -6.71
CA SER A 227 22.87 9.31 -7.89
C SER A 227 21.39 9.21 -8.26
N LYS A 228 20.49 9.53 -7.32
CA LYS A 228 19.02 9.53 -7.53
C LYS A 228 18.47 10.80 -8.18
N GLU A 229 19.29 11.86 -8.35
CA GLU A 229 18.81 13.15 -8.90
C GLU A 229 18.22 13.01 -10.31
N ALA A 230 18.92 12.33 -11.21
CA ALA A 230 18.45 12.17 -12.59
C ALA A 230 17.11 11.42 -12.65
N ASP A 231 16.93 10.42 -11.80
CA ASP A 231 15.68 9.67 -11.70
C ASP A 231 14.57 10.54 -11.09
N ALA A 232 14.85 11.31 -10.03
CA ALA A 232 13.89 12.23 -9.44
C ALA A 232 13.33 13.22 -10.47
N ARG A 233 14.20 13.80 -11.29
CA ARG A 233 13.79 14.73 -12.35
C ARG A 233 12.94 14.08 -13.44
N LYS A 234 13.28 12.85 -13.85
CA LYS A 234 12.46 12.07 -14.82
C LYS A 234 11.05 11.79 -14.27
N LEU A 235 10.91 11.63 -12.96
CA LEU A 235 9.63 11.39 -12.30
C LEU A 235 8.77 12.67 -12.14
N GLY A 236 9.35 13.86 -12.39
CA GLY A 236 8.65 15.15 -12.31
C GLY A 236 9.14 16.07 -11.19
N ALA A 237 10.26 15.75 -10.52
CA ALA A 237 10.83 16.64 -9.52
C ALA A 237 11.43 17.90 -10.15
N HIS A 238 11.09 19.07 -9.61
CA HIS A 238 11.63 20.37 -10.01
C HIS A 238 12.96 20.67 -9.33
N LYS A 239 13.15 20.17 -8.11
CA LYS A 239 14.36 20.36 -7.31
C LYS A 239 14.79 19.04 -6.67
N PHE A 240 16.09 18.92 -6.45
CA PHE A 240 16.68 17.81 -5.72
C PHE A 240 17.60 18.36 -4.64
N VAL A 241 17.53 17.81 -3.44
CA VAL A 241 18.31 18.19 -2.27
C VAL A 241 19.00 16.93 -1.74
N LEU A 242 20.34 16.98 -1.67
CA LEU A 242 21.11 15.94 -0.99
C LEU A 242 20.97 16.15 0.52
N SER A 243 20.20 15.30 1.20
CA SER A 243 19.85 15.48 2.62
C SER A 243 21.07 15.31 3.57
N THR A 244 22.16 14.78 3.06
CA THR A 244 23.43 14.66 3.79
C THR A 244 24.36 15.89 3.60
N ASP A 245 23.98 16.85 2.77
CA ASP A 245 24.73 18.08 2.54
C ASP A 245 24.18 19.20 3.44
N PRO A 246 24.98 19.67 4.45
CA PRO A 246 24.52 20.70 5.38
C PRO A 246 24.14 22.03 4.74
N GLU A 247 24.72 22.36 3.56
CA GLU A 247 24.42 23.62 2.87
C GLU A 247 23.09 23.51 2.10
N GLN A 248 22.81 22.38 1.49
CA GLN A 248 21.59 22.17 0.72
C GLN A 248 20.34 22.08 1.60
N VAL A 249 20.47 21.61 2.84
CA VAL A 249 19.36 21.51 3.79
C VAL A 249 19.05 22.80 4.55
N LYS A 250 19.79 23.90 4.31
CA LYS A 250 19.53 25.22 4.89
C LYS A 250 18.29 25.87 4.24
N ILE A 251 17.16 25.24 4.39
CA ILE A 251 15.86 25.68 3.88
C ILE A 251 14.97 25.98 5.08
N ALA A 252 14.30 27.12 5.09
CA ALA A 252 13.37 27.49 6.17
C ALA A 252 12.10 28.14 5.60
N ASN A 253 10.94 27.82 6.18
CA ASN A 253 9.65 28.45 5.87
C ASN A 253 9.33 28.45 4.36
N TYR A 254 9.56 27.30 3.70
CA TYR A 254 9.50 27.20 2.25
C TYR A 254 8.35 26.34 1.73
N PHE A 255 8.10 25.17 2.36
CA PHE A 255 7.14 24.20 1.86
C PHE A 255 5.71 24.45 2.35
N ASP A 256 4.76 24.22 1.46
CA ASP A 256 3.33 24.21 1.76
C ASP A 256 2.89 22.84 2.31
N PHE A 257 3.59 21.78 1.91
CA PHE A 257 3.37 20.42 2.40
C PHE A 257 4.66 19.60 2.27
N ILE A 258 4.88 18.69 3.19
CA ILE A 258 5.97 17.70 3.09
C ILE A 258 5.37 16.31 3.26
N LEU A 259 5.69 15.39 2.34
CA LEU A 259 5.36 13.98 2.45
C LEU A 259 6.60 13.18 2.75
N ASP A 260 6.61 12.57 3.94
CA ASP A 260 7.71 11.70 4.37
C ASP A 260 7.41 10.23 4.06
N THR A 261 8.22 9.65 3.19
CA THR A 261 8.09 8.27 2.71
C THR A 261 9.16 7.33 3.28
N VAL A 262 9.95 7.80 4.25
CA VAL A 262 11.10 7.09 4.80
C VAL A 262 10.73 6.33 6.08
N SER A 263 11.02 5.02 6.10
CA SER A 263 10.84 4.19 7.29
C SER A 263 12.11 4.06 8.16
N ALA A 264 13.26 4.57 7.69
CA ALA A 264 14.48 4.59 8.47
C ALA A 264 14.47 5.78 9.46
N PRO A 265 15.12 5.68 10.62
CA PRO A 265 15.26 6.80 11.54
C PRO A 265 15.96 8.00 10.89
N HIS A 266 15.39 9.19 11.05
CA HIS A 266 15.94 10.46 10.55
C HIS A 266 15.47 11.63 11.42
N ASP A 267 16.02 12.85 11.18
CA ASP A 267 15.67 14.04 11.94
C ASP A 267 14.41 14.71 11.39
N TYR A 268 13.28 14.48 12.05
CA TYR A 268 12.00 15.14 11.73
C TYR A 268 12.05 16.67 11.91
N SER A 269 12.84 17.15 12.90
CA SER A 269 12.92 18.58 13.21
C SER A 269 13.50 19.38 12.06
N LEU A 270 14.46 18.81 11.35
CA LEU A 270 15.05 19.41 10.16
C LEU A 270 13.95 19.74 9.12
N TYR A 271 13.13 18.78 8.77
CA TYR A 271 12.09 18.95 7.77
C TYR A 271 10.92 19.79 8.26
N LEU A 272 10.53 19.65 9.52
CA LEU A 272 9.53 20.52 10.13
C LEU A 272 9.96 21.99 10.09
N GLY A 273 11.26 22.27 10.27
CA GLY A 273 11.84 23.61 10.12
C GLY A 273 11.64 24.22 8.72
N MET A 274 11.50 23.41 7.70
CA MET A 274 11.33 23.84 6.32
C MET A 274 9.87 24.20 5.96
N LEU A 275 8.88 23.81 6.77
CA LEU A 275 7.47 24.13 6.56
C LEU A 275 7.20 25.62 6.81
N LYS A 276 6.32 26.22 6.02
CA LYS A 276 5.72 27.53 6.30
C LYS A 276 4.82 27.48 7.54
N THR A 277 4.35 28.62 7.99
CA THR A 277 3.36 28.74 9.07
C THR A 277 2.05 28.02 8.68
N ASP A 278 1.43 27.33 9.64
CA ASP A 278 0.17 26.59 9.49
C ASP A 278 0.22 25.41 8.48
N LYS A 279 1.40 24.95 8.14
CA LYS A 279 1.57 23.86 7.17
C LYS A 279 1.89 22.52 7.87
N ALA A 280 1.72 21.44 7.12
CA ALA A 280 1.81 20.09 7.65
C ALA A 280 2.90 19.27 6.96
N MET A 281 3.48 18.36 7.72
CA MET A 281 4.24 17.22 7.25
C MET A 281 3.45 15.96 7.56
N ALA A 282 3.23 15.10 6.57
CA ALA A 282 2.58 13.81 6.76
C ALA A 282 3.58 12.67 6.55
N CYS A 283 3.60 11.72 7.49
CA CYS A 283 4.43 10.52 7.44
C CYS A 283 3.60 9.35 6.88
N VAL A 284 4.12 8.67 5.88
CA VAL A 284 3.59 7.42 5.32
C VAL A 284 4.61 6.28 5.41
N GLY A 285 5.86 6.60 5.72
CA GLY A 285 6.85 5.62 6.17
C GLY A 285 6.58 5.23 7.63
N LEU A 286 6.76 3.95 7.96
CA LEU A 286 6.54 3.41 9.30
C LEU A 286 7.88 2.97 9.90
N PRO A 287 8.57 3.83 10.67
CA PRO A 287 9.81 3.47 11.32
C PRO A 287 9.58 2.46 12.45
N PRO A 288 10.52 1.51 12.67
CA PRO A 288 10.37 0.49 13.72
C PRO A 288 10.55 1.04 15.15
N ALA A 289 11.16 2.22 15.28
CA ALA A 289 11.42 2.85 16.57
C ALA A 289 10.62 4.14 16.74
N PRO A 290 10.25 4.52 17.98
CA PRO A 290 9.58 5.79 18.26
C PRO A 290 10.41 6.99 17.78
N ALA A 291 9.74 7.93 17.11
CA ALA A 291 10.35 9.20 16.70
C ALA A 291 10.44 10.19 17.88
N GLN A 292 11.56 10.90 17.98
CA GLN A 292 11.71 12.01 18.93
C GLN A 292 11.46 13.34 18.22
N ILE A 293 10.46 14.08 18.67
CA ILE A 293 10.07 15.34 18.04
C ILE A 293 10.10 16.46 19.08
N PRO A 294 11.05 17.41 18.98
CA PRO A 294 11.05 18.59 19.82
C PRO A 294 9.81 19.46 19.52
N ILE A 295 8.99 19.72 20.52
CA ILE A 295 7.75 20.49 20.35
C ILE A 295 8.02 21.91 19.83
N PHE A 296 9.20 22.50 20.13
CA PHE A 296 9.60 23.79 19.57
C PHE A 296 9.57 23.84 18.04
N SER A 297 9.90 22.75 17.34
CA SER A 297 9.85 22.70 15.86
C SER A 297 8.43 22.86 15.29
N LEU A 298 7.42 22.59 16.10
CA LEU A 298 6.01 22.77 15.76
C LEU A 298 5.48 24.16 16.21
N ALA A 299 5.76 24.51 17.48
CA ALA A 299 5.09 25.61 18.17
C ALA A 299 5.27 26.98 17.52
N PHE A 300 6.51 27.36 17.15
CA PHE A 300 6.82 28.72 16.70
C PHE A 300 6.22 29.10 15.35
N GLN A 301 5.81 28.14 14.54
CA GLN A 301 5.17 28.38 13.25
C GLN A 301 3.80 27.68 13.15
N ARG A 302 3.25 27.19 14.26
CA ARG A 302 1.98 26.45 14.33
C ARG A 302 1.92 25.32 13.27
N ARG A 303 3.03 24.59 13.14
CA ARG A 303 3.19 23.49 12.19
C ARG A 303 2.53 22.23 12.73
N SER A 304 2.13 21.36 11.82
CA SER A 304 1.56 20.06 12.16
C SER A 304 2.44 18.92 11.68
N LEU A 305 2.59 17.90 12.52
CA LEU A 305 3.08 16.57 12.12
C LEU A 305 1.92 15.62 12.19
N ALA A 306 1.68 14.93 11.10
CA ALA A 306 0.60 13.98 10.94
C ALA A 306 1.10 12.67 10.33
N ALA A 307 0.26 11.66 10.31
CA ALA A 307 0.50 10.42 9.59
C ALA A 307 -0.73 10.06 8.75
N SER A 308 -0.53 9.28 7.69
CA SER A 308 -1.59 8.75 6.86
C SER A 308 -1.30 7.29 6.53
N ALA A 309 -2.35 6.47 6.46
CA ALA A 309 -2.24 5.07 6.12
C ALA A 309 -3.17 4.75 4.96
N ILE A 310 -2.60 4.23 3.87
CA ILE A 310 -3.35 3.84 2.65
C ILE A 310 -4.45 4.86 2.29
N GLY A 311 -5.62 4.41 1.84
CA GLY A 311 -6.81 5.22 1.61
C GLY A 311 -8.07 4.35 1.61
N GLY A 312 -9.24 4.98 1.65
CA GLY A 312 -10.53 4.30 1.55
C GLY A 312 -10.77 3.72 0.15
N ILE A 313 -11.79 2.87 0.05
CA ILE A 313 -12.09 2.17 -1.22
C ILE A 313 -12.50 3.17 -2.32
N ALA A 314 -13.36 4.12 -1.98
CA ALA A 314 -13.81 5.14 -2.94
C ALA A 314 -12.65 6.04 -3.41
N GLU A 315 -11.79 6.47 -2.49
CA GLU A 315 -10.60 7.26 -2.81
C GLU A 315 -9.58 6.46 -3.64
N THR A 316 -9.44 5.16 -3.37
CA THR A 316 -8.59 4.28 -4.16
C THR A 316 -9.11 4.13 -5.59
N GLN A 317 -10.44 4.04 -5.78
CA GLN A 317 -11.02 4.05 -7.12
C GLN A 317 -10.81 5.39 -7.83
N GLU A 318 -11.04 6.52 -7.15
CA GLU A 318 -10.72 7.85 -7.68
C GLU A 318 -9.26 7.94 -8.15
N MET A 319 -8.32 7.46 -7.35
CA MET A 319 -6.90 7.44 -7.69
C MET A 319 -6.62 6.60 -8.94
N LEU A 320 -7.23 5.40 -9.07
CA LEU A 320 -7.07 4.56 -10.25
C LEU A 320 -7.63 5.22 -11.51
N ASP A 321 -8.78 5.86 -11.40
CA ASP A 321 -9.42 6.60 -12.51
C ASP A 321 -8.56 7.82 -12.90
N TYR A 322 -8.01 8.54 -11.93
CA TYR A 322 -7.06 9.62 -12.15
C TYR A 322 -5.80 9.12 -12.87
N CYS A 323 -5.24 8.00 -12.42
CA CYS A 323 -4.09 7.38 -13.07
C CYS A 323 -4.37 7.01 -14.53
N ALA A 324 -5.55 6.44 -14.82
CA ALA A 324 -5.95 6.10 -16.17
C ALA A 324 -6.14 7.33 -17.07
N ALA A 325 -6.69 8.41 -16.52
CA ALA A 325 -6.91 9.68 -17.25
C ALA A 325 -5.58 10.40 -17.56
N HIS A 326 -4.60 10.31 -16.66
CA HIS A 326 -3.34 11.05 -16.77
C HIS A 326 -2.13 10.16 -17.14
N ASN A 327 -2.36 8.87 -17.47
CA ASN A 327 -1.32 7.89 -17.79
C ASN A 327 -0.22 7.80 -16.70
N ILE A 328 -0.63 7.80 -15.43
CA ILE A 328 0.27 7.65 -14.29
C ILE A 328 0.34 6.17 -13.91
N THR A 329 1.54 5.61 -13.87
CA THR A 329 1.80 4.22 -13.50
C THR A 329 3.01 4.12 -12.59
N SER A 330 3.14 3.00 -11.89
CA SER A 330 4.35 2.66 -11.15
C SER A 330 5.46 2.22 -12.10
N ASP A 331 6.72 2.48 -11.73
CA ASP A 331 7.88 1.90 -12.42
C ASP A 331 8.21 0.56 -11.78
N VAL A 332 8.19 -0.51 -12.58
CA VAL A 332 8.22 -1.88 -12.08
C VAL A 332 9.27 -2.75 -12.77
N GLU A 333 9.76 -3.73 -12.01
CA GLU A 333 10.50 -4.90 -12.49
C GLU A 333 9.60 -6.13 -12.27
N VAL A 334 9.20 -6.79 -13.36
CA VAL A 334 8.38 -8.00 -13.29
C VAL A 334 9.27 -9.20 -12.99
N ILE A 335 8.86 -10.02 -12.02
CA ILE A 335 9.60 -11.20 -11.57
C ILE A 335 8.75 -12.47 -11.64
N ASN A 336 9.42 -13.62 -11.69
CA ASN A 336 8.81 -14.91 -11.45
C ASN A 336 8.59 -15.11 -9.94
N ILE A 337 7.49 -15.77 -9.52
CA ILE A 337 7.20 -15.98 -8.10
C ILE A 337 8.29 -16.76 -7.36
N LYS A 338 9.00 -17.65 -8.03
CA LYS A 338 10.13 -18.40 -7.44
C LYS A 338 11.30 -17.49 -7.02
N ASP A 339 11.39 -16.28 -7.58
CA ASP A 339 12.43 -15.31 -7.28
C ASP A 339 12.05 -14.36 -6.12
N ILE A 340 10.90 -14.58 -5.46
CA ILE A 340 10.37 -13.67 -4.44
C ILE A 340 11.31 -13.44 -3.26
N ASN A 341 11.98 -14.48 -2.77
CA ASN A 341 12.93 -14.34 -1.66
C ASN A 341 14.14 -13.49 -2.05
N LYS A 342 14.64 -13.66 -3.29
CA LYS A 342 15.69 -12.82 -3.84
C LYS A 342 15.23 -11.38 -4.05
N ALA A 343 13.96 -11.17 -4.43
CA ALA A 343 13.40 -9.84 -4.56
C ALA A 343 13.33 -9.14 -3.19
N PHE A 344 12.99 -9.85 -2.11
CA PHE A 344 13.05 -9.31 -0.76
C PHE A 344 14.47 -8.88 -0.37
N GLU A 345 15.49 -9.72 -0.62
CA GLU A 345 16.90 -9.35 -0.37
C GLU A 345 17.35 -8.11 -1.15
N ARG A 346 16.93 -7.99 -2.42
CA ARG A 346 17.24 -6.83 -3.26
C ARG A 346 16.51 -5.58 -2.76
N MET A 347 15.27 -5.73 -2.33
CA MET A 347 14.45 -4.62 -1.80
C MET A 347 15.07 -4.02 -0.53
N GLU A 348 15.61 -4.85 0.37
CA GLU A 348 16.34 -4.39 1.57
C GLU A 348 17.61 -3.59 1.22
N LYS A 349 18.27 -3.97 0.13
CA LYS A 349 19.45 -3.26 -0.39
C LYS A 349 19.10 -2.05 -1.24
N SER A 350 17.81 -1.69 -1.35
CA SER A 350 17.30 -0.64 -2.25
C SER A 350 17.71 -0.86 -3.71
N ASP A 351 17.90 -2.13 -4.13
CA ASP A 351 18.29 -2.54 -5.48
C ASP A 351 17.06 -2.85 -6.33
N VAL A 352 16.20 -1.87 -6.52
CA VAL A 352 15.04 -1.92 -7.43
C VAL A 352 14.58 -0.51 -7.80
N LYS A 353 14.14 -0.32 -9.05
CA LYS A 353 13.55 0.94 -9.54
C LYS A 353 12.15 0.70 -10.10
N TYR A 354 11.06 0.86 -9.32
CA TYR A 354 11.06 1.12 -7.86
C TYR A 354 10.30 0.04 -7.13
N ARG A 355 9.59 -0.83 -7.86
CA ARG A 355 8.72 -1.88 -7.31
C ARG A 355 8.95 -3.19 -8.03
N PHE A 356 8.93 -4.30 -7.31
CA PHE A 356 8.78 -5.61 -7.91
C PHE A 356 7.30 -5.93 -8.10
N VAL A 357 7.00 -6.66 -9.18
CA VAL A 357 5.66 -7.20 -9.45
C VAL A 357 5.81 -8.64 -9.89
N ILE A 358 5.07 -9.53 -9.27
CA ILE A 358 5.06 -10.96 -9.58
C ILE A 358 4.12 -11.19 -10.76
N ASP A 359 4.61 -11.85 -11.82
CA ASP A 359 3.75 -12.44 -12.86
C ASP A 359 3.18 -13.75 -12.33
N MET A 360 1.87 -13.77 -12.05
CA MET A 360 1.18 -14.93 -11.46
C MET A 360 0.97 -16.08 -12.44
N ALA A 361 1.24 -15.92 -13.73
CA ALA A 361 1.31 -17.04 -14.67
C ALA A 361 2.49 -17.98 -14.37
N THR A 362 3.40 -17.59 -13.49
CA THR A 362 4.60 -18.35 -13.11
C THR A 362 4.43 -19.23 -11.86
N ILE A 363 3.21 -19.29 -11.27
CA ILE A 363 2.89 -20.04 -10.05
C ILE A 363 2.63 -21.54 -10.30
#